data_a2987ad710d6d067448b7ddf7e73d742
#
_entry.id   a2987ad710d6d067448b7ddf7e73d742
#
_cell.length_a   1.000
_cell.length_b   1.000
_cell.length_c   1.000
_cell.angle_alpha   90.00
_cell.angle_beta   90.00
_cell.angle_gamma   90.00
#
_symmetry.space_group_name_H-M   'P 1'
#
loop_
_entity.id
_entity.type
_entity.pdbx_description
1 polymer ?
#
loop_
_entity_poly.entity_id
_entity_poly.type
_entity_poly.pdbx_seq_one_letter_code
_entity_poly.pdbx_strand_id
1 'polypeptide(L)' 'MQIDRITLDPAVMGGKPCIRGLRVTAGTVLGLLASGQSRERILQAYPYLEAEDLDAVMAYAAWRLEEREEALVVQ' A
#
# COMPACT_ATOMS: atom_id res chain seq x y z
N MET A 1 8.15 5.94 -9.49
CA MET A 1 7.10 5.28 -8.72
C MET A 1 7.65 3.99 -8.13
N GLN A 2 7.34 3.69 -6.87
CA GLN A 2 7.93 2.57 -6.14
C GLN A 2 7.08 1.32 -6.20
N ILE A 3 6.51 1.04 -7.36
CA ILE A 3 5.60 -0.09 -7.52
C ILE A 3 6.29 -1.43 -7.30
N ASP A 4 7.60 -1.48 -7.59
CA ASP A 4 8.36 -2.72 -7.42
C ASP A 4 8.41 -3.20 -5.97
N ARG A 5 8.09 -2.33 -5.01
CA ARG A 5 8.01 -2.72 -3.61
C ARG A 5 6.68 -3.39 -3.25
N ILE A 6 5.71 -3.35 -4.16
CA ILE A 6 4.41 -3.99 -3.95
C ILE A 6 4.40 -5.31 -4.70
N THR A 7 4.13 -6.39 -3.99
CA THR A 7 4.16 -7.73 -4.57
C THR A 7 2.79 -8.37 -4.54
N LEU A 8 2.51 -9.16 -5.57
CA LEU A 8 1.26 -9.90 -5.70
C LEU A 8 1.61 -11.37 -5.82
N ASP A 9 1.39 -12.12 -4.74
CA ASP A 9 1.69 -13.54 -4.71
C ASP A 9 0.46 -14.27 -4.17
N PRO A 10 -0.17 -15.14 -4.98
CA PRO A 10 -1.38 -15.86 -4.54
C PRO A 10 -1.16 -16.67 -3.26
N ALA A 11 0.07 -17.05 -2.96
CA ALA A 11 0.38 -17.84 -1.77
C ALA A 11 0.55 -16.98 -0.52
N VAL A 12 0.58 -15.66 -0.66
CA VAL A 12 0.81 -14.75 0.47
C VAL A 12 -0.43 -13.89 0.68
N MET A 13 -1.00 -13.96 1.86
CA MET A 13 -2.15 -13.15 2.27
C MET A 13 -3.31 -13.22 1.27
N GLY A 14 -3.52 -14.40 0.69
CA GLY A 14 -4.63 -14.60 -0.25
C GLY A 14 -4.49 -13.85 -1.55
N GLY A 15 -3.28 -13.48 -1.94
CA GLY A 15 -3.03 -12.77 -3.19
C GLY A 15 -3.21 -11.27 -3.09
N LYS A 16 -3.45 -10.74 -1.89
CA LYS A 16 -3.56 -9.30 -1.71
C LYS A 16 -2.22 -8.62 -1.95
N PRO A 17 -2.22 -7.36 -2.41
CA PRO A 17 -0.96 -6.63 -2.55
C PRO A 17 -0.25 -6.53 -1.21
N CYS A 18 1.00 -6.97 -1.19
CA CYS A 18 1.81 -6.97 0.01
C CYS A 18 3.08 -6.15 -0.21
N ILE A 19 3.77 -5.84 0.88
CA ILE A 19 5.00 -5.06 0.81
C ILE A 19 6.18 -6.01 0.76
N ARG A 20 6.91 -5.98 -0.34
CA ARG A 20 8.17 -6.73 -0.56
C ARG A 20 8.07 -8.20 -0.16
N GLY A 21 6.93 -8.84 -0.48
CA GLY A 21 6.73 -10.24 -0.15
C GLY A 21 6.50 -10.52 1.32
N LEU A 22 6.41 -9.49 2.15
CA LEU A 22 6.14 -9.65 3.58
C LEU A 22 4.65 -9.93 3.80
N ARG A 23 4.34 -10.42 4.99
CA ARG A 23 2.95 -10.73 5.33
C ARG A 23 2.24 -9.52 5.91
N VAL A 24 2.43 -8.37 5.28
CA VAL A 24 1.72 -7.13 5.62
C VAL A 24 1.18 -6.57 4.32
N THR A 25 -0.11 -6.30 4.28
CA THR A 25 -0.74 -5.85 3.04
C THR A 25 -0.62 -4.34 2.87
N ALA A 26 -0.57 -3.91 1.62
CA ALA A 26 -0.61 -2.49 1.30
C ALA A 26 -1.87 -1.85 1.86
N GLY A 27 -3.00 -2.58 1.84
CA GLY A 27 -4.25 -2.06 2.39
C GLY A 27 -4.18 -1.78 3.87
N THR A 28 -3.48 -2.62 4.64
CA THR A 28 -3.31 -2.39 6.07
C THR A 28 -2.56 -1.08 6.32
N VAL A 29 -1.46 -0.88 5.60
CA VAL A 29 -0.67 0.34 5.76
C VAL A 29 -1.45 1.56 5.31
N LEU A 30 -2.13 1.45 4.17
CA LEU A 30 -2.94 2.56 3.66
C LEU A 30 -4.03 2.93 4.65
N GLY A 31 -4.66 1.92 5.26
CA GLY A 31 -5.69 2.15 6.27
C GLY A 31 -5.16 2.88 7.49
N LEU A 32 -3.95 2.55 7.92
CA LEU A 32 -3.32 3.25 9.05
C LEU A 32 -3.04 4.70 8.70
N LEU A 33 -2.53 4.96 7.51
CA LEU A 33 -2.31 6.33 7.05
C LEU A 33 -3.63 7.08 6.96
N ALA A 34 -4.65 6.45 6.43
CA ALA A 34 -5.98 7.07 6.28
C ALA A 34 -6.62 7.39 7.63
N SER A 35 -6.31 6.61 8.66
CA SER A 35 -6.88 6.83 9.98
C SER A 35 -6.11 7.89 10.79
N GLY A 36 -5.09 8.50 10.20
CA GLY A 36 -4.35 9.58 10.84
C GLY A 36 -3.09 9.16 11.57
N GLN A 37 -2.68 7.90 11.44
CA GLN A 37 -1.42 7.48 12.04
C GLN A 37 -0.26 8.14 11.32
N SER A 38 0.70 8.66 12.08
CA SER A 38 1.88 9.25 11.49
C SER A 38 2.78 8.18 10.87
N ARG A 39 3.60 8.60 9.90
CA ARG A 39 4.55 7.69 9.29
C ARG A 39 5.49 7.10 10.34
N GLU A 40 5.92 7.93 11.29
CA GLU A 40 6.81 7.49 12.37
C GLU A 40 6.16 6.39 13.21
N ARG A 41 4.88 6.56 13.56
CA ARG A 41 4.17 5.56 14.35
C ARG A 41 4.05 4.25 13.60
N ILE A 42 3.78 4.31 12.31
CA ILE A 42 3.66 3.11 11.50
C ILE A 42 4.99 2.39 11.44
N LEU A 43 6.09 3.12 11.24
CA LEU A 43 7.41 2.52 11.18
C LEU A 43 7.86 1.96 12.53
N GLN A 44 7.37 2.53 13.62
CA GLN A 44 7.62 1.97 14.95
C GLN A 44 6.86 0.66 15.17
N ALA A 45 5.61 0.62 14.70
CA ALA A 45 4.77 -0.57 14.87
C ALA A 45 5.21 -1.70 13.97
N TYR A 46 5.76 -1.38 12.81
CA TYR A 46 6.25 -2.35 11.83
C TYR A 46 7.70 -2.05 11.51
N PRO A 47 8.63 -2.40 12.41
CA PRO A 47 10.02 -1.99 12.26
C PRO A 47 10.74 -2.56 11.05
N TYR A 48 10.18 -3.58 10.41
CA TYR A 48 10.74 -4.12 9.18
C TYR A 48 10.34 -3.32 7.94
N LEU A 49 9.44 -2.35 8.10
CA LEU A 49 9.07 -1.47 6.99
C LEU A 49 10.03 -0.30 6.89
N GLU A 50 10.14 0.23 5.69
CA GLU A 50 10.97 1.40 5.39
C GLU A 50 10.07 2.54 4.95
N ALA A 51 10.57 3.76 5.07
CA ALA A 51 9.79 4.93 4.65
C ALA A 51 9.37 4.83 3.18
N GLU A 52 10.25 4.29 2.34
CA GLU A 52 9.96 4.10 0.92
C GLU A 52 8.81 3.12 0.70
N ASP A 53 8.58 2.20 1.63
CA ASP A 53 7.45 1.29 1.54
C ASP A 53 6.13 2.05 1.66
N LEU A 54 6.08 3.06 2.53
CA LEU A 54 4.88 3.87 2.69
C LEU A 54 4.61 4.68 1.42
N ASP A 55 5.66 5.22 0.82
CA ASP A 55 5.52 5.93 -0.45
C ASP A 55 5.02 4.99 -1.54
N ALA A 56 5.53 3.77 -1.57
CA ALA A 56 5.10 2.77 -2.56
C ALA A 56 3.63 2.41 -2.39
N VAL A 57 3.16 2.30 -1.16
CA VAL A 57 1.75 2.00 -0.89
C VAL A 57 0.87 3.11 -1.45
N MET A 58 1.25 4.36 -1.19
CA MET A 58 0.47 5.50 -1.68
C MET A 58 0.50 5.58 -3.20
N ALA A 59 1.66 5.34 -3.80
CA ALA A 59 1.78 5.35 -5.26
C ALA A 59 0.93 4.24 -5.90
N TYR A 60 0.95 3.05 -5.30
CA TYR A 60 0.15 1.94 -5.79
C TYR A 60 -1.35 2.26 -5.69
N ALA A 61 -1.77 2.82 -4.56
CA ALA A 61 -3.17 3.18 -4.37
C ALA A 61 -3.61 4.24 -5.37
N ALA A 62 -2.76 5.24 -5.60
CA ALA A 62 -3.07 6.29 -6.56
C ALA A 62 -3.23 5.71 -7.97
N TRP A 63 -2.33 4.80 -8.34
CA TRP A 63 -2.39 4.16 -9.65
C TRP A 63 -3.68 3.37 -9.82
N ARG A 64 -4.07 2.62 -8.80
CA ARG A 64 -5.30 1.84 -8.85
C ARG A 64 -6.53 2.73 -8.95
N LEU A 65 -6.52 3.84 -8.23
CA LEU A 65 -7.65 4.76 -8.25
C LEU A 65 -7.75 5.52 -9.57
N GLU A 66 -6.64 5.78 -10.24
CA GLU A 66 -6.66 6.42 -11.55
C GLU A 66 -7.43 5.59 -12.57
N GLU A 67 -7.26 4.28 -12.53
CA GLU A 67 -7.98 3.41 -13.44
C GLU A 67 -9.49 3.47 -13.20
N ARG A 68 -9.90 3.74 -11.97
CA ARG A 68 -11.32 3.81 -11.63
C ARG A 68 -11.89 5.21 -11.80
N GLU A 69 -11.03 6.20 -11.77
CA GLU A 69 -11.46 7.59 -11.84
C GLU A 69 -12.15 7.90 -13.14
N GLU A 70 -11.75 7.26 -14.23
CA GLU A 70 -12.41 7.43 -15.49
C GLU A 70 -13.90 7.12 -15.41
N ALA A 71 -14.26 6.08 -14.69
CA ALA A 71 -15.65 5.69 -14.54
C ALA A 71 -16.44 6.72 -13.74
N LEU A 72 -15.80 7.39 -12.80
CA LEU A 72 -16.47 8.42 -12.00
C LEU A 72 -16.65 9.70 -12.77
N VAL A 73 -15.70 10.03 -13.63
CA VAL A 73 -15.77 11.27 -14.41
C VAL A 73 -16.94 11.26 -15.38
N VAL A 74 -17.36 10.08 -15.80
CA VAL A 74 -18.46 9.96 -16.75
C VAL A 74 -19.78 10.46 -16.17
N GLN A 75 -19.87 10.57 -14.90
CA GLN A 75 -21.08 11.07 -14.26
C GLN A 75 -21.16 12.58 -14.33
#